data_a6514494bb89d5d0e09cb9b1f047e11e
#
_entry.id   a6514494bb89d5d0e09cb9b1f047e11e
#
_cell.length_a   1.000
_cell.length_b   1.000
_cell.length_c   1.000
_cell.angle_alpha   90.00
_cell.angle_beta   90.00
_cell.angle_gamma   90.00
#
_symmetry.space_group_name_H-M   'P 1'
#
loop_
_entity.id
_entity.type
_entity.pdbx_description
1 polymer ?
#
loop_
_entity_poly.entity_id
_entity_poly.type
_entity_poly.pdbx_seq_one_letter_code
_entity_poly.pdbx_strand_id
1 'polypeptide(L)'
;MSSRNNGSRIFMTELMFSILFFIIVSAICVQCFAGSFKKSRQAKEITQAVNLATNQAEAFLSENGYKDSTEYYDKNWHVTDDAKASFKVTSIVVEPEEKGKCQSVHVVVSTMEDEEIYSLEVEKALKK
;
A
#
# COMPACT_ATOMS: atom_id res chain seq x y z
N MET A 1 -25.38 4.10 60.39
CA MET A 1 -24.83 2.92 59.74
C MET A 1 -25.04 2.89 58.24
N SER A 2 -26.17 3.37 57.77
CA SER A 2 -26.45 3.41 56.35
C SER A 2 -25.47 4.29 55.56
N SER A 3 -24.95 5.36 56.18
CA SER A 3 -24.00 6.24 55.49
C SER A 3 -22.63 5.60 55.26
N ARG A 4 -22.20 4.68 56.10
CA ARG A 4 -20.95 3.95 55.93
C ARG A 4 -21.03 3.00 54.74
N ASN A 5 -22.12 2.24 54.66
CA ASN A 5 -22.32 1.32 53.57
C ASN A 5 -22.47 2.06 52.24
N ASN A 6 -23.16 3.20 52.24
CA ASN A 6 -23.33 4.01 51.05
C ASN A 6 -22.00 4.60 50.58
N GLY A 7 -21.15 5.07 51.49
CA GLY A 7 -19.85 5.58 51.15
C GLY A 7 -18.92 4.54 50.56
N SER A 8 -18.96 3.29 51.15
CA SER A 8 -18.19 2.19 50.61
C SER A 8 -18.68 1.77 49.22
N ARG A 9 -20.00 1.71 49.01
CA ARG A 9 -20.58 1.40 47.73
C ARG A 9 -20.25 2.41 46.67
N ILE A 10 -20.32 3.70 47.04
CA ILE A 10 -19.97 4.79 46.11
C ILE A 10 -18.50 4.67 45.71
N PHE A 11 -17.61 4.41 46.66
CA PHE A 11 -16.18 4.23 46.40
C PHE A 11 -15.94 3.04 45.48
N MET A 12 -16.58 1.90 45.75
CA MET A 12 -16.44 0.70 44.92
C MET A 12 -16.97 0.92 43.50
N THR A 13 -18.11 1.60 43.40
CA THR A 13 -18.71 1.93 42.11
C THR A 13 -17.79 2.86 41.30
N GLU A 14 -17.24 3.89 41.98
CA GLU A 14 -16.31 4.83 41.34
C GLU A 14 -15.06 4.09 40.84
N LEU A 15 -14.53 3.19 41.68
CA LEU A 15 -13.37 2.39 41.29
C LEU A 15 -13.67 1.52 40.09
N MET A 16 -14.84 0.88 40.05
CA MET A 16 -15.25 0.06 38.92
C MET A 16 -15.36 0.88 37.64
N PHE A 17 -15.95 2.06 37.71
CA PHE A 17 -16.05 2.97 36.56
C PHE A 17 -14.67 3.39 36.08
N SER A 18 -13.75 3.67 36.99
CA SER A 18 -12.39 4.04 36.63
C SER A 18 -11.66 2.92 35.90
N ILE A 19 -11.80 1.70 36.38
CA ILE A 19 -11.19 0.53 35.75
C ILE A 19 -11.80 0.30 34.37
N LEU A 20 -13.12 0.38 34.26
CA LEU A 20 -13.82 0.20 32.99
C LEU A 20 -13.37 1.24 31.97
N PHE A 21 -13.30 2.50 32.39
CA PHE A 21 -12.85 3.59 31.55
C PHE A 21 -11.40 3.37 31.07
N PHE A 22 -10.53 2.93 31.98
CA PHE A 22 -9.15 2.62 31.66
C PHE A 22 -9.05 1.52 30.60
N ILE A 23 -9.86 0.47 30.73
CA ILE A 23 -9.88 -0.63 29.76
C ILE A 23 -10.29 -0.12 28.38
N ILE A 24 -11.32 0.71 28.32
CA ILE A 24 -11.79 1.27 27.04
C ILE A 24 -10.71 2.13 26.39
N VAL A 25 -10.07 3.00 27.16
CA VAL A 25 -9.00 3.88 26.65
C VAL A 25 -7.81 3.05 26.16
N SER A 26 -7.44 2.02 26.91
CA SER A 26 -6.35 1.12 26.50
C SER A 26 -6.66 0.40 25.18
N ALA A 27 -7.90 -0.07 25.02
CA ALA A 27 -8.31 -0.72 23.77
C ALA A 27 -8.21 0.23 22.58
N ILE A 28 -8.65 1.48 22.76
CA ILE A 28 -8.55 2.51 21.71
C ILE A 28 -7.08 2.78 21.35
N CYS A 29 -6.21 2.89 22.35
CA CYS A 29 -4.79 3.12 22.12
C CYS A 29 -4.15 1.98 21.33
N VAL A 30 -4.48 0.73 21.66
CA VAL A 30 -3.97 -0.44 20.93
C VAL A 30 -4.44 -0.41 19.48
N GLN A 31 -5.71 -0.07 19.23
CA GLN A 31 -6.23 0.02 17.88
C GLN A 31 -5.54 1.11 17.07
N CYS A 32 -5.29 2.27 17.68
CA CYS A 32 -4.57 3.35 17.00
C CYS A 32 -3.14 2.93 16.67
N PHE A 33 -2.49 2.22 17.58
CA PHE A 33 -1.12 1.75 17.37
C PHE A 33 -1.05 0.75 16.24
N ALA A 34 -1.98 -0.22 16.22
CA ALA A 34 -2.07 -1.21 15.15
C ALA A 34 -2.37 -0.56 13.79
N GLY A 35 -3.24 0.45 13.78
CA GLY A 35 -3.54 1.22 12.57
C GLY A 35 -2.33 1.96 12.05
N SER A 36 -1.50 2.51 12.94
CA SER A 36 -0.26 3.18 12.55
C SER A 36 0.72 2.23 11.90
N PHE A 37 0.85 1.01 12.39
CA PHE A 37 1.69 -0.02 11.78
C PHE A 37 1.23 -0.36 10.37
N LYS A 38 -0.08 -0.54 10.17
CA LYS A 38 -0.63 -0.83 8.85
C LYS A 38 -0.34 0.30 7.85
N LYS A 39 -0.53 1.55 8.28
CA LYS A 39 -0.25 2.71 7.43
C LYS A 39 1.24 2.81 7.09
N SER A 40 2.11 2.51 8.03
CA SER A 40 3.56 2.50 7.78
C SER A 40 3.94 1.44 6.75
N ARG A 41 3.36 0.25 6.82
CA ARG A 41 3.56 -0.81 5.84
C ARG A 41 3.07 -0.40 4.46
N GLN A 42 1.86 0.18 4.40
CA GLN A 42 1.29 0.67 3.15
C GLN A 42 2.16 1.76 2.53
N ALA A 43 2.69 2.66 3.35
CA ALA A 43 3.58 3.71 2.85
C ALA A 43 4.85 3.13 2.25
N LYS A 44 5.44 2.11 2.87
CA LYS A 44 6.61 1.42 2.32
C LYS A 44 6.29 0.71 1.01
N GLU A 45 5.16 0.04 0.95
CA GLU A 45 4.70 -0.63 -0.28
C GLU A 45 4.50 0.37 -1.41
N ILE A 46 3.86 1.50 -1.13
CA ILE A 46 3.63 2.54 -2.12
C ILE A 46 4.96 3.12 -2.58
N THR A 47 5.89 3.39 -1.67
CA THR A 47 7.21 3.92 -2.02
C THR A 47 7.96 2.98 -2.94
N GLN A 48 7.97 1.69 -2.64
CA GLN A 48 8.61 0.69 -3.50
C GLN A 48 7.89 0.56 -4.83
N ALA A 49 6.56 0.60 -4.81
CA ALA A 49 5.78 0.53 -6.05
C ALA A 49 6.07 1.72 -6.95
N VAL A 50 6.16 2.93 -6.40
CA VAL A 50 6.50 4.14 -7.14
C VAL A 50 7.90 4.02 -7.74
N ASN A 51 8.87 3.53 -6.97
CA ASN A 51 10.24 3.34 -7.46
C ASN A 51 10.29 2.36 -8.62
N LEU A 52 9.60 1.24 -8.51
CA LEU A 52 9.54 0.24 -9.58
C LEU A 52 8.85 0.77 -10.83
N ALA A 53 7.73 1.46 -10.66
CA ALA A 53 7.01 2.05 -11.77
C ALA A 53 7.85 3.13 -12.46
N THR A 54 8.56 3.95 -11.69
CA THR A 54 9.46 4.98 -12.23
C THR A 54 10.60 4.34 -13.01
N ASN A 55 11.19 3.26 -12.51
CA ASN A 55 12.25 2.54 -13.20
C ASN A 55 11.76 1.99 -14.55
N GLN A 56 10.56 1.44 -14.59
CA GLN A 56 9.98 0.94 -15.83
C GLN A 56 9.68 2.09 -16.81
N ALA A 57 9.20 3.21 -16.30
CA ALA A 57 8.93 4.38 -17.13
C ALA A 57 10.22 4.93 -17.73
N GLU A 58 11.30 4.99 -16.96
CA GLU A 58 12.60 5.43 -17.44
C GLU A 58 13.15 4.49 -18.51
N ALA A 59 12.99 3.19 -18.32
CA ALA A 59 13.39 2.20 -19.31
C ALA A 59 12.60 2.39 -20.61
N PHE A 60 11.31 2.64 -20.51
CA PHE A 60 10.46 2.92 -21.66
C PHE A 60 10.93 4.17 -22.42
N LEU A 61 11.26 5.24 -21.68
CA LEU A 61 11.67 6.49 -22.29
C LEU A 61 13.05 6.39 -22.94
N SER A 62 13.94 5.55 -22.40
CA SER A 62 15.32 5.43 -22.90
C SER A 62 15.50 4.37 -23.98
N GLU A 63 14.65 3.36 -24.00
CA GLU A 63 14.78 2.26 -24.96
C GLU A 63 13.88 2.46 -26.18
N ASN A 64 14.43 2.18 -27.34
CA ASN A 64 13.65 2.07 -28.57
C ASN A 64 13.18 0.62 -28.69
N GLY A 65 11.87 0.43 -28.86
CA GLY A 65 11.31 -0.90 -29.00
C GLY A 65 11.00 -1.59 -27.68
N TYR A 66 10.68 -0.81 -26.65
CA TYR A 66 10.22 -1.35 -25.38
C TYR A 66 8.96 -2.18 -25.57
N LYS A 67 8.92 -3.35 -24.95
CA LYS A 67 7.83 -4.30 -25.09
C LYS A 67 7.10 -4.50 -23.76
N ASP A 68 5.88 -5.00 -23.85
CA ASP A 68 5.12 -5.39 -22.67
C ASP A 68 5.93 -6.36 -21.83
N SER A 69 5.92 -6.16 -20.52
CA SER A 69 6.65 -7.01 -19.60
C SER A 69 5.91 -7.16 -18.28
N THR A 70 6.18 -8.27 -17.60
CA THR A 70 5.68 -8.51 -16.26
C THR A 70 6.83 -9.02 -15.41
N GLU A 71 7.07 -8.37 -14.29
CA GLU A 71 8.10 -8.77 -13.34
C GLU A 71 7.44 -9.10 -12.00
N TYR A 72 8.00 -10.07 -11.32
CA TYR A 72 7.48 -10.55 -10.04
C TYR A 72 8.46 -10.24 -8.92
N TYR A 73 7.94 -9.85 -7.78
CA TYR A 73 8.73 -9.47 -6.61
C TYR A 73 8.19 -10.19 -5.38
N ASP A 74 9.10 -10.56 -4.47
CA ASP A 74 8.74 -11.20 -3.20
C ASP A 74 8.39 -10.14 -2.13
N LYS A 75 8.17 -10.58 -0.90
CA LYS A 75 7.82 -9.69 0.21
C LYS A 75 8.88 -8.62 0.48
N ASN A 76 10.14 -8.92 0.16
CA ASN A 76 11.26 -8.02 0.37
C ASN A 76 11.58 -7.20 -0.87
N TRP A 77 10.71 -7.26 -1.90
CA TRP A 77 10.85 -6.52 -3.16
C TRP A 77 12.09 -6.91 -3.97
N HIS A 78 12.47 -8.18 -3.85
CA HIS A 78 13.50 -8.78 -4.71
C HIS A 78 12.84 -9.51 -5.86
N VAL A 79 13.48 -9.45 -7.03
CA VAL A 79 12.98 -10.15 -8.22
C VAL A 79 12.90 -11.65 -7.94
N THR A 80 11.78 -12.26 -8.26
CA THR A 80 11.54 -13.68 -8.01
C THR A 80 10.64 -14.27 -9.10
N ASP A 81 10.38 -15.57 -9.00
CA ASP A 81 9.46 -16.27 -9.89
C ASP A 81 8.00 -16.07 -9.43
N ASP A 82 7.03 -16.27 -10.34
CA ASP A 82 5.64 -16.07 -10.01
C ASP A 82 5.15 -16.98 -8.87
N ALA A 83 5.74 -18.15 -8.71
CA ALA A 83 5.38 -19.10 -7.66
C ALA A 83 5.67 -18.57 -6.25
N LYS A 84 6.69 -17.72 -6.12
CA LYS A 84 7.11 -17.16 -4.82
C LYS A 84 6.77 -15.67 -4.69
N ALA A 85 6.13 -15.11 -5.69
CA ALA A 85 5.88 -13.68 -5.76
C ALA A 85 4.76 -13.26 -4.82
N SER A 86 4.92 -12.07 -4.25
CA SER A 86 3.87 -11.39 -3.49
C SER A 86 3.34 -10.19 -4.26
N PHE A 87 4.14 -9.65 -5.18
CA PHE A 87 3.79 -8.47 -5.97
C PHE A 87 4.17 -8.69 -7.43
N LYS A 88 3.48 -8.00 -8.32
CA LYS A 88 3.81 -8.03 -9.75
C LYS A 88 3.78 -6.61 -10.32
N VAL A 89 4.68 -6.36 -11.25
CA VAL A 89 4.75 -5.11 -12.01
C VAL A 89 4.48 -5.44 -13.46
N THR A 90 3.37 -4.94 -14.00
CA THR A 90 2.97 -5.18 -15.37
C THR A 90 3.12 -3.88 -16.16
N SER A 91 3.83 -3.95 -17.28
CA SER A 91 4.01 -2.82 -18.20
C SER A 91 3.35 -3.15 -19.52
N ILE A 92 2.39 -2.34 -19.90
CA ILE A 92 1.66 -2.53 -21.18
C ILE A 92 1.92 -1.31 -22.05
N VAL A 93 2.43 -1.55 -23.25
CA VAL A 93 2.70 -0.50 -24.22
C VAL A 93 1.47 -0.33 -25.10
N VAL A 94 0.99 0.91 -25.18
CA VAL A 94 -0.16 1.24 -26.03
C VAL A 94 0.36 2.00 -27.25
N GLU A 95 0.15 1.39 -28.42
CA GLU A 95 0.54 2.01 -29.69
C GLU A 95 -0.47 3.09 -30.09
N PRO A 96 0.00 4.21 -30.65
CA PRO A 96 -0.92 5.25 -31.13
C PRO A 96 -1.68 4.76 -32.37
N GLU A 97 -2.95 5.13 -32.46
CA GLU A 97 -3.78 4.80 -33.61
C GLU A 97 -3.31 5.51 -34.88
N GLU A 98 -2.73 6.68 -34.74
CA GLU A 98 -2.22 7.46 -35.86
C GLU A 98 -0.71 7.59 -35.80
N LYS A 99 -0.05 7.52 -36.96
CA LYS A 99 1.38 7.69 -37.06
C LYS A 99 1.78 9.11 -36.66
N GLY A 100 2.83 9.21 -35.84
CA GLY A 100 3.38 10.48 -35.39
C GLY A 100 2.85 10.98 -34.07
N LYS A 101 1.95 10.21 -33.42
CA LYS A 101 1.47 10.54 -32.09
C LYS A 101 2.33 9.87 -31.01
N CYS A 102 2.02 10.18 -29.77
CA CYS A 102 2.77 9.66 -28.63
C CYS A 102 2.45 8.20 -28.36
N GLN A 103 3.50 7.42 -28.14
CA GLN A 103 3.37 6.07 -27.62
C GLN A 103 3.28 6.14 -26.10
N SER A 104 2.41 5.38 -25.48
CA SER A 104 2.27 5.38 -24.03
C SER A 104 2.54 4.01 -23.44
N VAL A 105 2.99 4.00 -22.20
CA VAL A 105 3.13 2.79 -21.41
C VAL A 105 2.33 2.94 -20.13
N HIS A 106 1.57 1.92 -19.81
CA HIS A 106 0.80 1.85 -18.56
C HIS A 106 1.48 0.84 -17.64
N VAL A 107 2.05 1.33 -16.55
CA VAL A 107 2.73 0.50 -15.57
C VAL A 107 1.83 0.34 -14.37
N VAL A 108 1.50 -0.90 -14.01
CA VAL A 108 0.66 -1.21 -12.87
C VAL A 108 1.43 -2.10 -11.90
N VAL A 109 1.50 -1.67 -10.65
CA VAL A 109 2.05 -2.48 -9.57
C VAL A 109 0.90 -3.01 -8.74
N SER A 110 0.79 -4.32 -8.63
CA SER A 110 -0.32 -4.95 -7.93
C SER A 110 0.16 -6.15 -7.11
N THR A 111 -0.70 -6.61 -6.19
CA THR A 111 -0.47 -7.86 -5.48
C THR A 111 -0.80 -9.05 -6.40
N MET A 112 -0.43 -10.25 -5.99
CA MET A 112 -0.77 -11.45 -6.75
C MET A 112 -2.27 -11.74 -6.76
N GLU A 113 -3.03 -11.07 -5.89
CA GLU A 113 -4.49 -11.14 -5.86
C GLU A 113 -5.16 -10.08 -6.75
N ASP A 114 -4.36 -9.41 -7.60
CA ASP A 114 -4.79 -8.35 -8.52
C ASP A 114 -5.27 -7.08 -7.83
N GLU A 115 -4.84 -6.88 -6.58
CA GLU A 115 -5.10 -5.62 -5.88
C GLU A 115 -4.07 -4.57 -6.29
N GLU A 116 -4.53 -3.52 -6.96
CA GLU A 116 -3.66 -2.46 -7.47
C GLU A 116 -3.10 -1.61 -6.33
N ILE A 117 -1.76 -1.50 -6.27
CA ILE A 117 -1.08 -0.65 -5.30
C ILE A 117 -0.80 0.72 -5.90
N TYR A 118 -0.31 0.75 -7.14
CA TYR A 118 0.07 1.99 -7.82
C TYR A 118 0.04 1.78 -9.32
N SER A 119 -0.35 2.80 -10.04
CA SER A 119 -0.29 2.78 -11.50
C SER A 119 0.28 4.10 -12.00
N LEU A 120 0.98 4.00 -13.13
CA LEU A 120 1.63 5.13 -13.77
C LEU A 120 1.47 5.02 -15.28
N GLU A 121 1.10 6.12 -15.91
CA GLU A 121 1.02 6.20 -17.37
C GLU A 121 2.02 7.23 -17.85
N VAL A 122 2.89 6.83 -18.78
CA VAL A 122 3.90 7.70 -19.36
C VAL A 122 3.75 7.73 -20.87
N GLU A 123 3.79 8.92 -21.43
CA GLU A 123 3.71 9.11 -22.86
C GLU A 123 5.09 9.51 -23.41
N LYS A 124 5.42 8.95 -24.57
CA LYS A 124 6.66 9.22 -25.26
C LYS A 124 6.36 9.66 -26.69
N ALA A 125 6.88 10.82 -27.08
CA ALA A 125 6.76 11.29 -28.44
C ALA A 125 7.58 10.38 -29.37
N LEU A 126 6.94 9.85 -30.39
CA LEU A 126 7.63 9.01 -31.37
C LEU A 126 8.44 9.91 -32.30
N LYS A 127 9.74 9.68 -32.36
CA LYS A 127 10.60 10.34 -33.31
C LYS A 127 10.42 9.72 -34.68
N LYS A 128 10.24 10.55 -35.66
CA LYS A 128 10.17 10.09 -37.04
C LYS A 128 11.54 9.66 -37.55
#